data_77d473321674ce1590adae5d74cc8982
#
_entry.id   77d473321674ce1590adae5d74cc8982
#
_cell.length_a   1.000
_cell.length_b   1.000
_cell.length_c   1.000
_cell.angle_alpha   90.00
_cell.angle_beta   90.00
_cell.angle_gamma   90.00
#
_symmetry.space_group_name_H-M   'P 1'
#
loop_
_entity.id
_entity.type
_entity.pdbx_description
1 polymer ?
#
loop_
_entity_poly.entity_id
_entity_poly.type
_entity_poly.pdbx_seq_one_letter_code
_entity_poly.pdbx_strand_id
1 'polypeptide(L)'
;SGNYTIQNERDGAVKNTTLVANAGQSVVNETQEALFFTSRPKTKWILGADYTINKIGLSLNNTYFGKTTFQQQGLDNNIFTEFTPKIVTDLAIIYSVSEKTTLAFNVNNLFNVLPEWSFLSKNAAGDALLANAAAVKNQSNLITFNQRYSRMTYDGYHFSQLGTMFNLSLNYKF
;
A
#
# COMPACT_ATOMS: atom_id res chain seq x y z
N SER A 1 -6.61 -11.39 -17.33
CA SER A 1 -7.37 -11.79 -16.14
C SER A 1 -7.59 -10.60 -15.23
N GLY A 2 -8.76 -10.48 -14.66
CA GLY A 2 -9.09 -9.45 -13.69
C GLY A 2 -9.48 -10.07 -12.35
N ASN A 3 -9.00 -9.52 -11.27
CA ASN A 3 -9.45 -9.86 -9.93
C ASN A 3 -10.03 -8.62 -9.26
N TYR A 4 -11.25 -8.72 -8.77
CA TYR A 4 -11.92 -7.66 -8.01
C TYR A 4 -12.17 -8.14 -6.59
N THR A 5 -11.61 -7.45 -5.62
CA THR A 5 -11.80 -7.78 -4.20
C THR A 5 -12.70 -6.75 -3.56
N ILE A 6 -13.84 -7.18 -3.01
CA ILE A 6 -14.71 -6.38 -2.17
C ILE A 6 -14.36 -6.68 -0.72
N GLN A 7 -13.97 -5.65 0.01
CA GLN A 7 -13.82 -5.73 1.45
C GLN A 7 -15.10 -5.16 2.10
N ASN A 8 -15.82 -6.00 2.83
CA ASN A 8 -16.98 -5.56 3.60
C ASN A 8 -16.52 -4.88 4.88
N GLU A 9 -17.04 -3.71 5.15
CA GLU A 9 -16.88 -3.04 6.45
C GLU A 9 -17.89 -3.62 7.44
N ARG A 10 -17.44 -3.78 8.67
CA ARG A 10 -18.36 -4.13 9.75
C ARG A 10 -19.00 -2.86 10.28
N ASP A 11 -20.29 -2.75 10.14
CA ASP A 11 -21.08 -1.72 10.83
C ASP A 11 -21.14 -2.01 12.32
N GLY A 12 -20.73 -1.06 13.11
CA GLY A 12 -20.80 -1.07 14.55
C GLY A 12 -19.45 -1.15 15.26
N ALA A 13 -19.21 -0.15 16.09
CA ALA A 13 -18.08 -0.15 17.01
C ALA A 13 -18.16 -1.33 17.97
N VAL A 14 -17.01 -1.98 18.23
CA VAL A 14 -16.91 -2.95 19.33
C VAL A 14 -17.24 -2.20 20.61
N LYS A 15 -18.37 -2.55 21.24
CA LYS A 15 -18.76 -1.94 22.50
C LYS A 15 -17.83 -2.39 23.60
N ASN A 16 -17.11 -1.44 24.18
CA ASN A 16 -16.32 -1.71 25.38
C ASN A 16 -17.22 -2.13 26.53
N THR A 17 -16.80 -3.13 27.28
CA THR A 17 -17.46 -3.44 28.54
C THR A 17 -17.25 -2.31 29.54
N THR A 18 -18.15 -2.16 30.53
CA THR A 18 -18.01 -1.12 31.55
C THR A 18 -16.65 -1.15 32.26
N LEU A 19 -16.10 -2.33 32.51
CA LEU A 19 -14.77 -2.49 33.14
C LEU A 19 -13.65 -1.95 32.26
N VAL A 20 -13.67 -2.23 30.96
CA VAL A 20 -12.68 -1.74 30.01
C VAL A 20 -12.80 -0.23 29.82
N ALA A 21 -14.01 0.30 29.73
CA ALA A 21 -14.27 1.73 29.63
C ALA A 21 -13.77 2.49 30.89
N ASN A 22 -14.01 1.94 32.09
CA ASN A 22 -13.56 2.52 33.34
C ASN A 22 -12.05 2.50 33.49
N ALA A 23 -11.35 1.53 32.86
CA ALA A 23 -9.90 1.48 32.80
C ALA A 23 -9.30 2.44 31.76
N GLY A 24 -10.11 3.18 31.02
CA GLY A 24 -9.65 4.09 29.95
C GLY A 24 -9.06 3.38 28.75
N GLN A 25 -9.32 2.09 28.61
CA GLN A 25 -8.80 1.26 27.51
C GLN A 25 -9.91 0.89 26.55
N SER A 26 -9.57 0.79 25.29
CA SER A 26 -10.44 0.22 24.25
C SER A 26 -10.01 -1.20 23.94
N VAL A 27 -10.98 -2.11 23.78
CA VAL A 27 -10.71 -3.51 23.35
C VAL A 27 -10.07 -3.53 21.97
N VAL A 28 -10.50 -2.64 21.10
CA VAL A 28 -9.93 -2.43 19.77
C VAL A 28 -9.67 -0.94 19.63
N ASN A 29 -8.40 -0.56 19.46
CA ASN A 29 -8.03 0.83 19.21
C ASN A 29 -8.22 1.19 17.74
N GLU A 30 -8.21 2.48 17.41
CA GLU A 30 -8.41 2.99 16.05
C GLU A 30 -7.39 2.43 15.03
N THR A 31 -6.16 2.19 15.45
CA THR A 31 -5.14 1.57 14.60
C THR A 31 -5.46 0.13 14.27
N GLN A 32 -5.93 -0.65 15.25
CA GLN A 32 -6.36 -2.03 15.03
C GLN A 32 -7.60 -2.09 14.13
N GLU A 33 -8.56 -1.20 14.34
CA GLU A 33 -9.73 -1.07 13.49
C GLU A 33 -9.31 -0.74 12.04
N ALA A 34 -8.40 0.20 11.87
CA ALA A 34 -7.86 0.55 10.55
C ALA A 34 -7.15 -0.63 9.88
N LEU A 35 -6.37 -1.42 10.61
CA LEU A 35 -5.72 -2.63 10.09
C LEU A 35 -6.72 -3.66 9.58
N PHE A 36 -7.85 -3.83 10.27
CA PHE A 36 -8.86 -4.80 9.88
C PHE A 36 -9.71 -4.35 8.69
N PHE A 37 -10.07 -3.07 8.61
CA PHE A 37 -11.13 -2.61 7.71
C PHE A 37 -10.70 -1.65 6.61
N THR A 38 -9.63 -0.88 6.79
CA THR A 38 -9.30 0.21 5.86
C THR A 38 -7.88 0.20 5.31
N SER A 39 -6.96 -0.57 5.91
CA SER A 39 -5.55 -0.61 5.51
C SER A 39 -5.28 -1.28 4.15
N ARG A 40 -6.29 -1.90 3.57
CA ARG A 40 -6.20 -2.54 2.25
C ARG A 40 -7.12 -1.86 1.26
N PRO A 41 -6.71 -1.71 -0.02
CA PRO A 41 -7.58 -1.10 -1.01
C PRO A 41 -8.84 -1.93 -1.21
N LYS A 42 -10.01 -1.28 -1.11
CA LYS A 42 -11.31 -1.89 -1.41
C LYS A 42 -11.41 -2.32 -2.87
N THR A 43 -10.66 -1.68 -3.74
CA THR A 43 -10.60 -1.99 -5.17
C THR A 43 -9.16 -2.27 -5.58
N LYS A 44 -8.94 -3.46 -6.11
CA LYS A 44 -7.68 -3.87 -6.71
C LYS A 44 -7.99 -4.69 -7.96
N TRP A 45 -7.36 -4.37 -9.08
CA TRP A 45 -7.45 -5.19 -10.27
C TRP A 45 -6.09 -5.33 -10.94
N ILE A 46 -5.91 -6.41 -11.68
CA ILE A 46 -4.70 -6.70 -12.43
C ILE A 46 -5.10 -6.93 -13.88
N LEU A 47 -4.50 -6.19 -14.78
CA LEU A 47 -4.61 -6.35 -16.21
C LEU A 47 -3.27 -6.80 -16.75
N GLY A 48 -3.21 -8.04 -17.26
CA GLY A 48 -2.01 -8.62 -17.84
C GLY A 48 -2.15 -8.86 -19.33
N ALA A 49 -1.03 -8.77 -20.03
CA ALA A 49 -0.90 -9.17 -21.43
C ALA A 49 0.38 -9.98 -21.60
N ASP A 50 0.23 -11.18 -22.16
CA ASP A 50 1.33 -12.08 -22.51
C ASP A 50 1.45 -12.17 -24.02
N TYR A 51 2.66 -12.05 -24.52
CA TYR A 51 2.96 -12.17 -25.95
C TYR A 51 4.19 -13.03 -26.15
N THR A 52 4.09 -13.99 -27.05
CA THR A 52 5.21 -14.88 -27.38
C THR A 52 5.48 -14.83 -28.88
N ILE A 53 6.73 -14.55 -29.22
CA ILE A 53 7.21 -14.61 -30.61
C ILE A 53 8.52 -15.41 -30.67
N ASN A 54 8.51 -16.51 -31.39
CA ASN A 54 9.65 -17.42 -31.50
C ASN A 54 10.19 -17.84 -30.12
N LYS A 55 11.38 -17.36 -29.79
CA LYS A 55 12.11 -17.67 -28.55
C LYS A 55 11.93 -16.62 -27.44
N ILE A 56 11.12 -15.59 -27.70
CA ILE A 56 10.95 -14.46 -26.76
C ILE A 56 9.50 -14.48 -26.26
N GLY A 57 9.35 -14.55 -24.95
CA GLY A 57 8.12 -14.29 -24.22
C GLY A 57 8.16 -12.94 -23.54
N LEU A 58 7.11 -12.17 -23.65
CA LEU A 58 6.90 -10.88 -22.98
C LEU A 58 5.65 -10.97 -22.13
N SER A 59 5.72 -10.53 -20.90
CA SER A 59 4.58 -10.38 -20.00
C SER A 59 4.55 -9.00 -19.41
N LEU A 60 3.44 -8.30 -19.55
CA LEU A 60 3.22 -6.98 -18.98
C LEU A 60 2.02 -7.04 -18.05
N ASN A 61 2.19 -6.68 -16.79
CA ASN A 61 1.14 -6.67 -15.80
C ASN A 61 0.96 -5.27 -15.21
N ASN A 62 -0.27 -4.75 -15.26
CA ASN A 62 -0.65 -3.51 -14.62
C ASN A 62 -1.53 -3.82 -13.43
N THR A 63 -1.08 -3.44 -12.23
CA THR A 63 -1.83 -3.57 -11.00
C THR A 63 -2.33 -2.20 -10.54
N TYR A 64 -3.65 -2.03 -10.52
CA TYR A 64 -4.28 -0.87 -9.90
C TYR A 64 -4.49 -1.13 -8.42
N PHE A 65 -4.03 -0.22 -7.59
CA PHE A 65 -4.31 -0.15 -6.17
C PHE A 65 -5.25 1.04 -5.90
N GLY A 66 -6.46 0.76 -5.46
CA GLY A 66 -7.42 1.77 -5.03
C GLY A 66 -6.92 2.53 -3.80
N LYS A 67 -7.63 3.56 -3.40
CA LYS A 67 -7.27 4.31 -2.19
C LYS A 67 -7.39 3.46 -0.92
N THR A 68 -6.56 3.76 0.06
CA THR A 68 -6.64 3.21 1.41
C THR A 68 -6.57 4.33 2.43
N THR A 69 -7.19 4.11 3.58
CA THR A 69 -7.08 5.02 4.71
C THR A 69 -6.54 4.27 5.91
N PHE A 70 -5.74 4.95 6.72
CA PHE A 70 -5.12 4.32 7.86
C PHE A 70 -4.99 5.29 9.04
N GLN A 71 -5.31 4.80 10.24
CA GLN A 71 -5.05 5.48 11.50
C GLN A 71 -3.78 4.91 12.11
N GLN A 72 -2.66 5.59 11.91
CA GLN A 72 -1.38 5.18 12.45
C GLN A 72 -1.33 5.38 13.96
N GLN A 73 -0.68 4.45 14.68
CA GLN A 73 -0.47 4.60 16.11
C GLN A 73 0.38 5.86 16.40
N GLY A 74 -0.07 6.65 17.37
CA GLY A 74 0.56 7.92 17.75
C GLY A 74 0.12 9.13 16.93
N LEU A 75 -0.65 8.92 15.85
CA LEU A 75 -1.27 10.02 15.12
C LEU A 75 -2.42 10.60 15.93
N ASP A 76 -2.64 11.90 15.83
CA ASP A 76 -3.79 12.56 16.44
C ASP A 76 -5.10 11.93 15.93
N ASN A 77 -6.05 11.67 16.85
CA ASN A 77 -7.29 10.96 16.52
C ASN A 77 -8.25 11.76 15.64
N ASN A 78 -8.02 13.05 15.46
CA ASN A 78 -8.83 13.91 14.60
C ASN A 78 -8.39 13.91 13.13
N ILE A 79 -7.28 13.23 12.81
CA ILE A 79 -6.77 13.09 11.45
C ILE A 79 -6.45 11.63 11.14
N PHE A 80 -6.31 11.31 9.87
CA PHE A 80 -5.85 10.00 9.39
C PHE A 80 -5.01 10.17 8.12
N THR A 81 -4.30 9.12 7.72
CA THR A 81 -3.59 9.09 6.42
C THR A 81 -4.49 8.50 5.35
N GLU A 82 -4.51 9.10 4.15
CA GLU A 82 -5.10 8.52 2.95
C GLU A 82 -4.02 8.35 1.89
N PHE A 83 -3.95 7.15 1.32
CA PHE A 83 -3.10 6.83 0.18
C PHE A 83 -3.88 6.99 -1.11
N THR A 84 -3.32 7.77 -2.05
CA THR A 84 -3.91 7.99 -3.36
C THR A 84 -3.83 6.75 -4.25
N PRO A 85 -4.84 6.49 -5.10
CA PRO A 85 -4.80 5.36 -6.03
C PRO A 85 -3.58 5.43 -6.95
N LYS A 86 -2.98 4.26 -7.25
CA LYS A 86 -1.82 4.15 -8.15
C LYS A 86 -1.95 2.92 -9.05
N ILE A 87 -1.29 3.00 -10.20
CA ILE A 87 -1.07 1.86 -11.09
C ILE A 87 0.41 1.53 -11.06
N VAL A 88 0.74 0.27 -10.78
CA VAL A 88 2.09 -0.27 -10.83
C VAL A 88 2.19 -1.23 -12.00
N THR A 89 3.23 -1.07 -12.81
CA THR A 89 3.45 -1.88 -14.02
C THR A 89 4.68 -2.76 -13.82
N ASP A 90 4.53 -4.05 -14.04
CA ASP A 90 5.59 -5.05 -14.01
C ASP A 90 5.83 -5.59 -15.43
N LEU A 91 7.09 -5.81 -15.79
CA LEU A 91 7.51 -6.35 -17.07
C LEU A 91 8.35 -7.62 -16.83
N ALA A 92 8.04 -8.69 -17.54
CA ALA A 92 8.88 -9.87 -17.63
C ALA A 92 9.24 -10.17 -19.10
N ILE A 93 10.51 -10.49 -19.33
CA ILE A 93 11.05 -10.90 -20.62
C ILE A 93 11.71 -12.26 -20.42
N ILE A 94 11.27 -13.24 -21.18
CA ILE A 94 11.82 -14.59 -21.15
C ILE A 94 12.44 -14.89 -22.52
N TYR A 95 13.68 -15.34 -22.54
CA TYR A 95 14.38 -15.72 -23.76
C TYR A 95 14.85 -17.17 -23.71
N SER A 96 14.32 -18.00 -24.57
CA SER A 96 14.75 -19.40 -24.76
C SER A 96 16.01 -19.45 -25.62
N VAL A 97 17.17 -19.40 -24.98
CA VAL A 97 18.48 -19.45 -25.67
C VAL A 97 18.63 -20.77 -26.44
N SER A 98 18.31 -21.89 -25.78
CA SER A 98 18.28 -23.24 -26.35
C SER A 98 17.15 -24.04 -25.73
N GLU A 99 16.97 -25.31 -26.14
CA GLU A 99 15.99 -26.23 -25.53
C GLU A 99 16.24 -26.49 -24.05
N LYS A 100 17.48 -26.29 -23.59
CA LYS A 100 17.91 -26.52 -22.21
C LYS A 100 18.14 -25.23 -21.43
N THR A 101 18.22 -24.07 -22.08
CA THR A 101 18.65 -22.82 -21.45
C THR A 101 17.64 -21.72 -21.65
N THR A 102 17.18 -21.14 -20.54
CA THR A 102 16.26 -19.98 -20.55
C THR A 102 16.82 -18.86 -19.68
N LEU A 103 16.82 -17.66 -20.23
CA LEU A 103 17.14 -16.42 -19.53
C LEU A 103 15.83 -15.66 -19.26
N ALA A 104 15.64 -15.22 -18.03
CA ALA A 104 14.49 -14.40 -17.67
C ALA A 104 14.95 -13.10 -17.01
N PHE A 105 14.43 -11.99 -17.50
CA PHE A 105 14.63 -10.65 -16.97
C PHE A 105 13.29 -10.09 -16.51
N ASN A 106 13.20 -9.72 -15.23
CA ASN A 106 11.99 -9.17 -14.64
C ASN A 106 12.28 -7.78 -14.10
N VAL A 107 11.35 -6.86 -14.35
CA VAL A 107 11.35 -5.51 -13.81
C VAL A 107 10.04 -5.32 -13.04
N ASN A 108 10.12 -5.29 -11.73
CA ASN A 108 8.99 -4.92 -10.90
C ASN A 108 8.93 -3.39 -10.80
N ASN A 109 7.73 -2.85 -10.91
CA ASN A 109 7.50 -1.41 -10.84
C ASN A 109 8.33 -0.64 -11.89
N LEU A 110 8.11 -0.94 -13.15
CA LEU A 110 8.86 -0.41 -14.31
C LEU A 110 8.97 1.13 -14.31
N PHE A 111 7.92 1.81 -13.88
CA PHE A 111 7.84 3.28 -13.88
C PHE A 111 8.21 3.94 -12.55
N ASN A 112 8.76 3.17 -11.61
CA ASN A 112 9.15 3.67 -10.28
C ASN A 112 8.04 4.41 -9.54
N VAL A 113 6.83 3.89 -9.61
CA VAL A 113 5.67 4.45 -8.92
C VAL A 113 5.80 4.17 -7.42
N LEU A 114 5.73 5.21 -6.61
CA LEU A 114 5.82 5.10 -5.15
C LEU A 114 4.46 5.41 -4.53
N PRO A 115 4.15 4.83 -3.34
CA PRO A 115 2.99 5.23 -2.57
C PRO A 115 3.02 6.74 -2.28
N GLU A 116 1.87 7.36 -2.34
CA GLU A 116 1.69 8.77 -2.04
C GLU A 116 0.53 8.92 -1.07
N TRP A 117 0.73 9.64 0.00
CA TRP A 117 -0.24 9.81 1.06
C TRP A 117 -0.33 11.26 1.52
N SER A 118 -1.46 11.59 2.12
CA SER A 118 -1.72 12.89 2.75
C SER A 118 -2.50 12.69 4.04
N PHE A 119 -2.47 13.70 4.91
CA PHE A 119 -3.39 13.75 6.04
C PHE A 119 -4.75 14.27 5.60
N LEU A 120 -5.80 13.63 6.12
CA LEU A 120 -7.16 14.14 6.03
C LEU A 120 -7.74 14.33 7.43
N SER A 121 -8.58 15.33 7.59
CA SER A 121 -9.29 15.58 8.85
C SER A 121 -10.53 14.71 8.96
N LYS A 122 -10.89 14.37 10.20
CA LYS A 122 -12.17 13.73 10.54
C LYS A 122 -13.22 14.72 10.99
N ASN A 123 -12.81 15.91 11.44
CA ASN A 123 -13.67 16.90 12.08
C ASN A 123 -13.00 18.29 12.14
N ALA A 124 -13.70 19.28 12.65
CA ALA A 124 -13.21 20.66 12.78
C ALA A 124 -11.89 20.79 13.58
N ALA A 125 -11.65 19.92 14.58
CA ALA A 125 -10.39 19.92 15.32
C ALA A 125 -9.23 19.43 14.43
N GLY A 126 -9.46 18.43 13.59
CA GLY A 126 -8.53 17.99 12.57
C GLY A 126 -8.24 19.06 11.52
N ASP A 127 -9.25 19.80 11.08
CA ASP A 127 -9.07 20.92 10.16
C ASP A 127 -8.17 22.01 10.76
N ALA A 128 -8.40 22.37 12.03
CA ALA A 128 -7.56 23.32 12.76
C ALA A 128 -6.11 22.83 12.91
N LEU A 129 -5.91 21.53 13.17
CA LEU A 129 -4.60 20.91 13.25
C LEU A 129 -3.88 20.98 11.90
N LEU A 130 -4.56 20.62 10.81
CA LEU A 130 -3.98 20.61 9.46
C LEU A 130 -3.70 22.01 8.93
N ALA A 131 -4.39 23.04 9.41
CA ALA A 131 -4.08 24.44 9.10
C ALA A 131 -2.76 24.93 9.76
N ASN A 132 -2.24 24.22 10.76
CA ASN A 132 -1.02 24.56 11.45
C ASN A 132 0.17 23.75 10.91
N ALA A 133 1.06 24.40 10.17
CA ALA A 133 2.23 23.75 9.54
C ALA A 133 3.17 23.07 10.55
N ALA A 134 3.33 23.63 11.76
CA ALA A 134 4.17 23.02 12.81
C ALA A 134 3.52 21.75 13.37
N ALA A 135 2.21 21.75 13.55
CA ALA A 135 1.46 20.58 13.97
C ALA A 135 1.54 19.47 12.91
N VAL A 136 1.31 19.79 11.64
CA VAL A 136 1.45 18.85 10.51
C VAL A 136 2.84 18.24 10.46
N LYS A 137 3.89 19.05 10.63
CA LYS A 137 5.27 18.56 10.67
C LYS A 137 5.49 17.59 11.84
N ASN A 138 4.96 17.89 13.01
CA ASN A 138 5.08 17.00 14.17
C ASN A 138 4.37 15.67 13.93
N GLN A 139 3.15 15.70 13.40
CA GLN A 139 2.40 14.48 13.04
C GLN A 139 3.15 13.65 11.97
N SER A 140 3.69 14.30 10.94
CA SER A 140 4.49 13.65 9.91
C SER A 140 5.75 12.99 10.50
N ASN A 141 6.43 13.63 11.43
CA ASN A 141 7.61 13.07 12.10
C ASN A 141 7.31 11.77 12.85
N LEU A 142 6.11 11.69 13.47
CA LEU A 142 5.71 10.51 14.22
C LEU A 142 5.57 9.26 13.33
N ILE A 143 5.20 9.43 12.07
CA ILE A 143 4.88 8.30 11.17
C ILE A 143 5.90 8.08 10.04
N THR A 144 6.92 8.94 9.89
CA THR A 144 7.88 8.89 8.77
C THR A 144 9.34 8.85 9.20
N PHE A 145 9.66 8.23 10.34
CA PHE A 145 11.04 8.17 10.86
C PHE A 145 11.71 9.55 10.96
N ASN A 146 11.00 10.52 11.53
CA ASN A 146 11.44 11.93 11.59
C ASN A 146 11.72 12.51 10.19
N GLN A 147 10.88 12.20 9.22
CA GLN A 147 10.97 12.64 7.82
C GLN A 147 12.20 12.13 7.05
N ARG A 148 12.98 11.21 7.59
CA ARG A 148 14.09 10.57 6.86
C ARG A 148 13.60 9.85 5.61
N TYR A 149 12.40 9.29 5.71
CA TYR A 149 11.73 8.57 4.62
C TYR A 149 10.32 9.12 4.47
N SER A 150 10.19 10.32 3.91
CA SER A 150 8.91 11.05 3.83
C SER A 150 7.77 10.32 3.13
N ARG A 151 8.08 9.27 2.36
CA ARG A 151 7.09 8.44 1.68
C ARG A 151 6.80 7.13 2.41
N MET A 152 7.60 6.78 3.43
CA MET A 152 7.46 5.56 4.20
C MET A 152 6.78 5.86 5.52
N THR A 153 5.73 5.11 5.81
CA THR A 153 5.05 5.12 7.11
C THR A 153 5.39 3.84 7.87
N TYR A 154 5.30 3.86 9.22
CA TYR A 154 5.59 2.68 10.05
C TYR A 154 4.65 1.52 9.78
N ASP A 155 3.35 1.84 9.68
CA ASP A 155 2.28 0.88 9.45
C ASP A 155 1.45 1.34 8.26
N GLY A 156 0.55 0.51 7.75
CA GLY A 156 -0.43 0.88 6.75
C GLY A 156 0.20 1.46 5.48
N TYR A 157 0.86 0.63 4.70
CA TYR A 157 1.34 1.02 3.38
C TYR A 157 0.48 0.41 2.27
N HIS A 158 0.42 1.12 1.17
CA HIS A 158 -0.48 0.83 0.05
C HIS A 158 0.02 -0.34 -0.81
N PHE A 159 1.31 -0.31 -1.17
CA PHE A 159 2.07 -1.32 -1.90
C PHE A 159 3.57 -1.12 -1.62
N SER A 160 4.44 -1.90 -2.27
CA SER A 160 5.89 -1.83 -2.04
C SER A 160 6.44 -0.40 -2.21
N GLN A 161 7.24 0.04 -1.25
CA GLN A 161 7.90 1.35 -1.23
C GLN A 161 9.32 1.30 -1.81
N LEU A 162 9.77 0.12 -2.27
CA LEU A 162 11.14 -0.10 -2.75
C LEU A 162 11.41 0.52 -4.14
N GLY A 163 10.36 0.92 -4.86
CA GLY A 163 10.50 1.43 -6.22
C GLY A 163 10.79 0.33 -7.23
N THR A 164 11.54 0.65 -8.28
CA THR A 164 11.88 -0.30 -9.35
C THR A 164 12.90 -1.33 -8.89
N MET A 165 12.59 -2.60 -9.12
CA MET A 165 13.49 -3.71 -8.83
C MET A 165 13.75 -4.55 -10.09
N PHE A 166 14.98 -4.95 -10.27
CA PHE A 166 15.42 -5.79 -11.39
C PHE A 166 15.82 -7.18 -10.90
N ASN A 167 15.41 -8.20 -11.63
CA ASN A 167 15.82 -9.57 -11.40
C ASN A 167 16.23 -10.21 -12.71
N LEU A 168 17.40 -10.84 -12.72
CA LEU A 168 17.92 -11.63 -13.85
C LEU A 168 18.12 -13.06 -13.38
N SER A 169 17.53 -14.02 -14.09
CA SER A 169 17.69 -15.43 -13.79
C SER A 169 18.07 -16.24 -15.04
N LEU A 170 18.94 -17.22 -14.83
CA LEU A 170 19.35 -18.20 -15.83
C LEU A 170 18.91 -19.58 -15.34
N ASN A 171 18.08 -20.25 -16.12
CA ASN A 171 17.67 -21.63 -15.86
C ASN A 171 18.33 -22.58 -16.88
N TYR A 172 18.95 -23.64 -16.36
CA TYR A 172 19.54 -24.69 -17.19
C TYR A 172 18.94 -26.04 -16.82
N LYS A 173 18.51 -26.81 -17.82
CA LYS A 173 17.95 -28.14 -17.67
C LYS A 173 19.00 -29.17 -18.07
N PHE A 174 19.41 -30.01 -17.12
CA PHE A 174 20.37 -31.09 -17.33
C PHE A 174 19.80 -32.24 -18.15
#